data_49e5540431d28047f6618569b9dd78a3
#
_entry.id   49e5540431d28047f6618569b9dd78a3
#
_cell.length_a   1.000
_cell.length_b   1.000
_cell.length_c   1.000
_cell.angle_alpha   90.00
_cell.angle_beta   90.00
_cell.angle_gamma   90.00
#
_symmetry.space_group_name_H-M   'P 1'
#
loop_
_entity.id
_entity.type
_entity.pdbx_description
1 polymer ?
#
loop_
_entity_poly.entity_id
_entity_poly.type
_entity_poly.pdbx_seq_one_letter_code
_entity_poly.pdbx_strand_id
1 'polypeptide(L)'
;AGSRAIDYFLECARNMLMDLRVQISFCVPATHLETSGASLSAKDIARYVSEPHSSGLAEMMNVPGVLFQDPEVLEKIKLFRGRIDGHSPLLSGKDLNAYLAAGVRNCHESCGLTEAQEKLRKGMHLMIREGSVGRNLDTLVPLITPASSMFISFCTDDRNLLDVERQGHIDYMIARSIELGADPLAAYRCASVSAARHFSLGMRGLLAPGYKADIVLLSDLEKCGNDE
;
A
#
# COMPACT_ATOMS: atom_id res chain seq x y z
N ALA A 1 5.47 -9.32 18.67
CA ALA A 1 6.63 -8.54 19.16
C ALA A 1 6.22 -7.15 19.69
N GLY A 2 5.01 -6.69 19.37
CA GLY A 2 4.44 -5.42 19.85
C GLY A 2 5.28 -4.20 19.46
N SER A 3 5.32 -3.18 20.33
CA SER A 3 6.03 -1.92 20.06
C SER A 3 7.54 -2.10 19.83
N ARG A 4 8.15 -3.13 20.39
CA ARG A 4 9.59 -3.39 20.16
C ARG A 4 9.91 -3.70 18.70
N ALA A 5 9.01 -4.36 17.96
CA ALA A 5 9.21 -4.60 16.54
C ALA A 5 9.11 -3.29 15.75
N ILE A 6 8.16 -2.43 16.09
CA ILE A 6 8.04 -1.10 15.48
C ILE A 6 9.34 -0.30 15.70
N ASP A 7 9.83 -0.26 16.95
CA ASP A 7 11.08 0.43 17.29
C ASP A 7 12.27 -0.11 16.48
N TYR A 8 12.36 -1.43 16.32
CA TYR A 8 13.40 -2.07 15.51
C TYR A 8 13.37 -1.64 14.05
N PHE A 9 12.19 -1.68 13.39
CA PHE A 9 12.09 -1.26 11.99
C PHE A 9 12.32 0.23 11.80
N LEU A 10 11.91 1.07 12.73
CA LEU A 10 12.20 2.50 12.71
C LEU A 10 13.70 2.77 12.87
N GLU A 11 14.40 2.01 13.70
CA GLU A 11 15.87 2.11 13.83
C GLU A 11 16.56 1.65 12.53
N CYS A 12 16.09 0.56 11.91
CA CYS A 12 16.56 0.17 10.58
C CYS A 12 16.36 1.30 9.57
N ALA A 13 15.18 1.91 9.55
CA ALA A 13 14.85 2.99 8.61
C ALA A 13 15.79 4.20 8.73
N ARG A 14 16.20 4.55 9.95
CA ARG A 14 17.14 5.67 10.19
C ARG A 14 18.55 5.40 9.66
N ASN A 15 18.95 4.13 9.57
CA ASN A 15 20.31 3.71 9.23
C ASN A 15 20.46 3.17 7.80
N MET A 16 19.37 3.12 7.01
CA MET A 16 19.42 2.65 5.62
C MET A 16 19.73 3.79 4.64
N LEU A 17 20.44 3.46 3.55
CA LEU A 17 20.63 4.37 2.42
C LEU A 17 19.31 4.59 1.65
N MET A 18 18.48 3.55 1.56
CA MET A 18 17.15 3.63 0.99
C MET A 18 16.21 4.36 1.97
N ASP A 19 15.34 5.21 1.45
CA ASP A 19 14.34 5.92 2.25
C ASP A 19 13.19 4.98 2.66
N LEU A 20 13.48 4.15 3.65
CA LEU A 20 12.50 3.22 4.22
C LEU A 20 11.48 3.98 5.06
N ARG A 21 10.20 3.73 4.80
CA ARG A 21 9.06 4.24 5.57
C ARG A 21 8.33 3.10 6.24
N VAL A 22 8.00 3.27 7.50
CA VAL A 22 7.37 2.24 8.34
C VAL A 22 5.91 2.61 8.56
N GLN A 23 5.02 1.71 8.19
CA GLN A 23 3.63 1.77 8.62
C GLN A 23 3.50 1.19 10.02
N ILE A 24 2.81 1.87 10.90
CA ILE A 24 2.67 1.47 12.31
C ILE A 24 1.55 0.45 12.44
N SER A 25 1.90 -0.80 12.74
CA SER A 25 0.92 -1.86 13.01
C SER A 25 0.03 -1.49 14.18
N PHE A 26 -1.28 -1.58 14.01
CA PHE A 26 -2.24 -1.26 15.05
C PHE A 26 -3.36 -2.30 15.22
N CYS A 27 -3.57 -3.17 14.26
CA CYS A 27 -4.40 -4.37 14.39
C CYS A 27 -3.58 -5.51 15.00
N VAL A 28 -3.26 -5.41 16.28
CA VAL A 28 -2.49 -6.42 17.05
C VAL A 28 -3.19 -6.69 18.37
N PRO A 29 -3.94 -7.79 18.46
CA PRO A 29 -4.34 -8.74 17.40
C PRO A 29 -5.16 -8.09 16.29
N ALA A 30 -5.36 -8.80 15.16
CA ALA A 30 -6.14 -8.26 14.05
C ALA A 30 -7.58 -7.97 14.47
N THR A 31 -8.19 -8.88 15.25
CA THR A 31 -9.50 -8.71 15.87
C THR A 31 -9.48 -9.21 17.31
N HIS A 32 -10.51 -8.90 18.10
CA HIS A 32 -10.67 -9.44 19.47
C HIS A 32 -10.97 -10.96 19.50
N LEU A 33 -11.18 -11.58 18.36
CA LEU A 33 -11.44 -13.03 18.22
C LEU A 33 -10.16 -13.84 18.06
N GLU A 34 -9.01 -13.19 18.01
CA GLU A 34 -7.72 -13.81 17.79
C GLU A 34 -6.81 -13.66 18.99
N THR A 35 -5.83 -14.56 19.09
CA THR A 35 -4.70 -14.42 20.01
C THR A 35 -3.44 -14.06 19.25
N SER A 36 -2.64 -13.16 19.78
CA SER A 36 -1.34 -12.80 19.22
C SER A 36 -0.28 -12.70 20.31
N GLY A 37 1.00 -12.68 19.92
CA GLY A 37 2.13 -12.56 20.85
C GLY A 37 2.27 -11.19 21.52
N ALA A 38 1.39 -10.24 21.20
CA ALA A 38 1.36 -8.89 21.77
C ALA A 38 -0.02 -8.25 21.57
N SER A 39 -0.24 -7.10 22.26
CA SER A 39 -1.35 -6.20 21.94
C SER A 39 -0.79 -4.78 21.81
N LEU A 40 -1.46 -3.95 20.98
CA LEU A 40 -1.13 -2.54 20.82
C LEU A 40 -2.40 -1.70 21.00
N SER A 41 -2.43 -0.91 22.06
CA SER A 41 -3.47 0.07 22.33
C SER A 41 -3.21 1.40 21.61
N ALA A 42 -4.18 2.29 21.58
CA ALA A 42 -3.99 3.65 21.09
C ALA A 42 -2.85 4.38 21.81
N LYS A 43 -2.72 4.17 23.12
CA LYS A 43 -1.64 4.75 23.94
C LYS A 43 -0.26 4.25 23.51
N ASP A 44 -0.13 2.97 23.15
CA ASP A 44 1.15 2.37 22.74
C ASP A 44 1.63 2.93 21.42
N ILE A 45 0.72 3.25 20.49
CA ILE A 45 1.07 3.74 19.14
C ILE A 45 1.13 5.27 19.06
N ALA A 46 0.60 6.00 20.02
CA ALA A 46 0.54 7.46 19.99
C ALA A 46 1.91 8.13 19.81
N ARG A 47 2.97 7.55 20.38
CA ARG A 47 4.35 8.07 20.26
C ARG A 47 4.89 8.07 18.83
N TYR A 48 4.36 7.24 17.95
CA TYR A 48 4.82 7.11 16.56
C TYR A 48 4.16 8.11 15.58
N VAL A 49 3.19 8.87 16.03
CA VAL A 49 2.47 9.85 15.18
C VAL A 49 3.42 10.90 14.60
N SER A 50 4.39 11.32 15.37
CA SER A 50 5.39 12.35 15.00
C SER A 50 6.74 11.75 14.60
N GLU A 51 6.85 10.43 14.48
CA GLU A 51 8.10 9.78 14.09
C GLU A 51 8.40 10.06 12.60
N PRO A 52 9.58 10.62 12.26
CA PRO A 52 9.90 11.04 10.89
C PRO A 52 9.83 9.92 9.86
N HIS A 53 10.15 8.68 10.23
CA HIS A 53 10.09 7.51 9.35
C HIS A 53 8.74 6.78 9.39
N SER A 54 7.77 7.26 10.18
CA SER A 54 6.40 6.74 10.18
C SER A 54 5.60 7.35 9.04
N SER A 55 5.06 6.52 8.15
CA SER A 55 4.20 6.96 7.05
C SER A 55 2.71 6.90 7.36
N GLY A 56 2.31 6.23 8.43
CA GLY A 56 0.91 6.13 8.82
C GLY A 56 0.60 4.87 9.62
N LEU A 57 -0.67 4.54 9.74
CA LEU A 57 -1.12 3.25 10.24
C LEU A 57 -1.04 2.20 9.12
N ALA A 58 -0.59 1.00 9.47
CA ALA A 58 -0.63 -0.17 8.63
C ALA A 58 -2.08 -0.59 8.32
N GLU A 59 -2.24 -1.71 7.69
CA GLU A 59 -3.53 -2.19 7.20
C GLU A 59 -4.62 -2.32 8.28
N MET A 60 -5.77 -1.71 8.02
CA MET A 60 -6.97 -1.81 8.84
C MET A 60 -7.70 -3.12 8.54
N MET A 61 -7.32 -4.19 9.23
CA MET A 61 -7.95 -5.52 9.08
C MET A 61 -9.27 -5.65 9.84
N ASN A 62 -9.44 -4.89 10.93
CA ASN A 62 -10.64 -4.95 11.77
C ASN A 62 -11.81 -4.16 11.16
N VAL A 63 -12.29 -4.60 10.00
CA VAL A 63 -13.46 -4.01 9.34
C VAL A 63 -14.69 -3.98 10.26
N PRO A 64 -15.07 -5.07 10.97
CA PRO A 64 -16.16 -5.02 11.92
C PRO A 64 -15.99 -3.96 13.00
N GLY A 65 -14.78 -3.79 13.54
CA GLY A 65 -14.51 -2.75 14.54
C GLY A 65 -14.75 -1.33 14.01
N VAL A 66 -14.49 -1.09 12.72
CA VAL A 66 -14.83 0.18 12.05
C VAL A 66 -16.34 0.32 11.90
N LEU A 67 -17.03 -0.70 11.37
CA LEU A 67 -18.45 -0.67 11.05
C LEU A 67 -19.31 -0.55 12.31
N PHE A 68 -18.95 -1.25 13.37
CA PHE A 68 -19.65 -1.21 14.66
C PHE A 68 -19.13 -0.14 15.62
N GLN A 69 -18.23 0.73 15.15
CA GLN A 69 -17.72 1.88 15.88
C GLN A 69 -17.03 1.52 17.20
N ASP A 70 -16.20 0.46 17.18
CA ASP A 70 -15.40 0.07 18.34
C ASP A 70 -14.56 1.27 18.83
N PRO A 71 -14.72 1.71 20.10
CA PRO A 71 -14.06 2.91 20.61
C PRO A 71 -12.54 2.84 20.51
N GLU A 72 -11.92 1.70 20.75
CA GLU A 72 -10.47 1.53 20.70
C GLU A 72 -9.96 1.62 19.25
N VAL A 73 -10.67 1.01 18.29
CA VAL A 73 -10.36 1.12 16.87
C VAL A 73 -10.46 2.57 16.40
N LEU A 74 -11.55 3.27 16.76
CA LEU A 74 -11.74 4.66 16.37
C LEU A 74 -10.72 5.60 17.02
N GLU A 75 -10.29 5.33 18.25
CA GLU A 75 -9.23 6.09 18.91
C GLU A 75 -7.90 5.99 18.15
N LYS A 76 -7.50 4.79 17.76
CA LYS A 76 -6.30 4.56 16.94
C LYS A 76 -6.38 5.28 15.58
N ILE A 77 -7.52 5.20 14.90
CA ILE A 77 -7.77 5.90 13.63
C ILE A 77 -7.62 7.43 13.79
N LYS A 78 -8.14 8.00 14.87
CA LYS A 78 -8.06 9.44 15.13
C LYS A 78 -6.63 9.95 15.29
N LEU A 79 -5.72 9.13 15.80
CA LEU A 79 -4.30 9.50 15.97
C LEU A 79 -3.59 9.76 14.64
N PHE A 80 -3.93 9.00 13.59
CA PHE A 80 -3.23 9.00 12.31
C PHE A 80 -4.11 9.49 11.15
N ARG A 81 -4.99 10.44 11.37
CA ARG A 81 -5.94 10.95 10.36
C ARG A 81 -5.31 11.15 8.98
N GLY A 82 -5.94 10.54 7.95
CA GLY A 82 -5.55 10.67 6.55
C GLY A 82 -4.35 9.83 6.13
N ARG A 83 -3.77 9.04 7.03
CA ARG A 83 -2.62 8.15 6.77
C ARG A 83 -2.92 6.75 7.31
N ILE A 84 -3.92 6.09 6.73
CA ILE A 84 -4.39 4.78 7.18
C ILE A 84 -4.52 3.87 5.97
N ASP A 85 -3.74 2.81 5.96
CA ASP A 85 -3.83 1.77 4.95
C ASP A 85 -4.98 0.81 5.26
N GLY A 86 -5.54 0.25 4.21
CA GLY A 86 -6.70 -0.62 4.30
C GLY A 86 -6.42 -2.05 3.88
N HIS A 87 -7.21 -2.93 4.47
CA HIS A 87 -7.29 -4.35 4.17
C HIS A 87 -8.76 -4.76 4.19
N SER A 88 -9.41 -4.73 3.04
CA SER A 88 -10.86 -4.87 2.95
C SER A 88 -11.29 -5.75 1.77
N PRO A 89 -10.91 -7.07 1.79
CA PRO A 89 -11.35 -7.99 0.74
C PRO A 89 -12.87 -8.06 0.71
N LEU A 90 -13.44 -8.06 -0.49
CA LEU A 90 -14.86 -8.21 -0.79
C LEU A 90 -15.78 -7.14 -0.16
N LEU A 91 -15.23 -6.11 0.48
CA LEU A 91 -16.03 -5.04 1.07
C LEU A 91 -16.63 -4.15 -0.02
N SER A 92 -17.93 -3.94 0.05
CA SER A 92 -18.72 -3.25 -0.98
C SER A 92 -19.88 -2.45 -0.39
N GLY A 93 -20.63 -1.75 -1.22
CA GLY A 93 -21.88 -1.10 -0.83
C GLY A 93 -21.72 -0.04 0.26
N LYS A 94 -22.63 -0.05 1.22
CA LYS A 94 -22.66 0.91 2.33
C LYS A 94 -21.52 0.69 3.32
N ASP A 95 -21.10 -0.56 3.51
CA ASP A 95 -20.02 -0.90 4.42
C ASP A 95 -18.69 -0.34 3.92
N LEU A 96 -18.43 -0.40 2.61
CA LEU A 96 -17.29 0.26 2.00
C LEU A 96 -17.34 1.79 2.19
N ASN A 97 -18.54 2.41 2.10
CA ASN A 97 -18.68 3.84 2.38
C ASN A 97 -18.35 4.19 3.83
N ALA A 98 -18.81 3.36 4.79
CA ALA A 98 -18.49 3.56 6.21
C ALA A 98 -16.97 3.42 6.48
N TYR A 99 -16.33 2.44 5.88
CA TYR A 99 -14.90 2.20 5.98
C TYR A 99 -14.08 3.38 5.43
N LEU A 100 -14.47 3.91 4.26
CA LEU A 100 -13.88 5.13 3.69
C LEU A 100 -14.12 6.36 4.56
N ALA A 101 -15.34 6.52 5.10
CA ALA A 101 -15.69 7.64 5.98
C ALA A 101 -14.88 7.65 7.28
N ALA A 102 -14.48 6.48 7.78
CA ALA A 102 -13.57 6.36 8.91
C ALA A 102 -12.15 6.88 8.61
N GLY A 103 -11.79 7.07 7.33
CA GLY A 103 -10.52 7.64 6.93
C GLY A 103 -9.55 6.66 6.28
N VAL A 104 -9.92 5.40 6.09
CA VAL A 104 -9.11 4.41 5.35
C VAL A 104 -9.15 4.76 3.86
N ARG A 105 -8.00 4.82 3.19
CA ARG A 105 -7.90 5.43 1.86
C ARG A 105 -7.42 4.50 0.76
N ASN A 106 -6.93 3.32 1.08
CA ASN A 106 -6.46 2.34 0.09
C ASN A 106 -6.90 0.92 0.42
N CYS A 107 -6.67 0.01 -0.51
CA CYS A 107 -6.81 -1.43 -0.30
C CYS A 107 -5.92 -2.18 -1.28
N HIS A 108 -5.22 -3.22 -0.79
CA HIS A 108 -4.40 -4.14 -1.60
C HIS A 108 -5.02 -5.54 -1.75
N GLU A 109 -6.19 -5.77 -1.17
CA GLU A 109 -6.86 -7.08 -1.11
C GLU A 109 -7.95 -7.27 -2.17
N SER A 110 -8.05 -6.41 -3.18
CA SER A 110 -9.05 -6.59 -4.23
C SER A 110 -8.65 -7.72 -5.17
N CYS A 111 -9.51 -8.73 -5.30
CA CYS A 111 -9.27 -9.93 -6.10
C CYS A 111 -10.00 -9.93 -7.45
N GLY A 112 -10.98 -9.06 -7.65
CA GLY A 112 -11.80 -9.04 -8.85
C GLY A 112 -12.06 -7.64 -9.39
N LEU A 113 -12.30 -7.56 -10.71
CA LEU A 113 -12.52 -6.28 -11.40
C LEU A 113 -13.70 -5.49 -10.84
N THR A 114 -14.83 -6.13 -10.58
CA THR A 114 -16.05 -5.45 -10.08
C THR A 114 -15.80 -4.80 -8.74
N GLU A 115 -15.18 -5.52 -7.82
CA GLU A 115 -14.80 -5.02 -6.50
C GLU A 115 -13.83 -3.84 -6.60
N ALA A 116 -12.76 -4.00 -7.37
CA ALA A 116 -11.73 -2.98 -7.55
C ALA A 116 -12.29 -1.70 -8.22
N GLN A 117 -13.18 -1.87 -9.21
CA GLN A 117 -13.87 -0.75 -9.86
C GLN A 117 -14.77 0.02 -8.89
N GLU A 118 -15.51 -0.68 -8.03
CA GLU A 118 -16.34 -0.01 -7.02
C GLU A 118 -15.48 0.81 -6.06
N LYS A 119 -14.37 0.25 -5.57
CA LYS A 119 -13.41 0.94 -4.69
C LYS A 119 -12.86 2.21 -5.35
N LEU A 120 -12.39 2.11 -6.60
CA LEU A 120 -11.89 3.25 -7.37
C LEU A 120 -12.97 4.33 -7.55
N ARG A 121 -14.21 3.96 -7.94
CA ARG A 121 -15.33 4.89 -8.12
C ARG A 121 -15.70 5.63 -6.84
N LYS A 122 -15.47 5.02 -5.68
CA LYS A 122 -15.71 5.61 -4.37
C LYS A 122 -14.51 6.40 -3.83
N GLY A 123 -13.45 6.56 -4.62
CA GLY A 123 -12.28 7.34 -4.28
C GLY A 123 -11.25 6.63 -3.41
N MET A 124 -11.32 5.29 -3.30
CA MET A 124 -10.28 4.49 -2.66
C MET A 124 -9.10 4.32 -3.63
N HIS A 125 -7.89 4.55 -3.16
CA HIS A 125 -6.68 4.23 -3.90
C HIS A 125 -6.50 2.71 -3.97
N LEU A 126 -6.33 2.17 -5.16
CA LEU A 126 -6.13 0.74 -5.37
C LEU A 126 -4.65 0.42 -5.38
N MET A 127 -4.23 -0.50 -4.53
CA MET A 127 -2.90 -1.06 -4.57
C MET A 127 -3.00 -2.46 -5.18
N ILE A 128 -2.50 -2.62 -6.41
CA ILE A 128 -2.50 -3.93 -7.08
C ILE A 128 -1.36 -4.75 -6.51
N ARG A 129 -1.71 -5.90 -5.94
CA ARG A 129 -0.78 -6.77 -5.24
C ARG A 129 -0.26 -7.89 -6.14
N GLU A 130 1.05 -8.14 -6.05
CA GLU A 130 1.70 -9.30 -6.66
C GLU A 130 2.74 -9.88 -5.70
N GLY A 131 2.26 -10.62 -4.70
CA GLY A 131 3.06 -11.33 -3.72
C GLY A 131 3.45 -12.74 -4.18
N SER A 132 3.92 -13.55 -3.25
CA SER A 132 4.19 -14.98 -3.51
C SER A 132 2.93 -15.83 -3.45
N VAL A 133 1.96 -15.44 -2.64
CA VAL A 133 0.67 -16.13 -2.46
C VAL A 133 -0.47 -15.33 -3.07
N GLY A 134 -0.63 -14.09 -2.65
CA GLY A 134 -1.68 -13.18 -3.16
C GLY A 134 -1.26 -12.54 -4.47
N ARG A 135 -1.72 -13.06 -5.61
CA ARG A 135 -1.38 -12.60 -6.96
C ARG A 135 -2.63 -12.06 -7.65
N ASN A 136 -2.73 -10.75 -7.77
CA ASN A 136 -3.92 -10.10 -8.30
C ASN A 136 -3.64 -9.27 -9.57
N LEU A 137 -2.37 -9.18 -9.98
CA LEU A 137 -1.93 -8.33 -11.09
C LEU A 137 -2.66 -8.66 -12.38
N ASP A 138 -2.60 -9.89 -12.85
CA ASP A 138 -3.18 -10.32 -14.14
C ASP A 138 -4.68 -9.99 -14.23
N THR A 139 -5.40 -10.15 -13.11
CA THR A 139 -6.84 -9.84 -13.04
C THR A 139 -7.12 -8.33 -13.10
N LEU A 140 -6.26 -7.51 -12.49
CA LEU A 140 -6.53 -6.10 -12.26
C LEU A 140 -5.86 -5.16 -13.27
N VAL A 141 -4.93 -5.66 -14.11
CA VAL A 141 -4.28 -4.89 -15.18
C VAL A 141 -5.26 -4.10 -16.06
N PRO A 142 -6.45 -4.61 -16.43
CA PRO A 142 -7.40 -3.83 -17.25
C PRO A 142 -7.84 -2.50 -16.60
N LEU A 143 -7.60 -2.30 -15.32
CA LEU A 143 -7.87 -1.05 -14.62
C LEU A 143 -6.74 -0.02 -14.76
N ILE A 144 -5.56 -0.42 -15.24
CA ILE A 144 -4.40 0.47 -15.43
C ILE A 144 -4.56 1.20 -16.76
N THR A 145 -5.07 2.40 -16.70
CA THR A 145 -5.29 3.27 -17.88
C THR A 145 -4.68 4.64 -17.65
N PRO A 146 -4.44 5.45 -18.67
CA PRO A 146 -4.00 6.84 -18.48
C PRO A 146 -4.88 7.66 -17.52
N ALA A 147 -6.19 7.38 -17.48
CA ALA A 147 -7.14 8.09 -16.63
C ALA A 147 -7.11 7.63 -15.15
N SER A 148 -6.92 6.34 -14.91
CA SER A 148 -7.02 5.73 -13.57
C SER A 148 -5.67 5.56 -12.87
N SER A 149 -4.55 5.52 -13.60
CA SER A 149 -3.22 5.21 -13.07
C SER A 149 -2.74 6.10 -11.93
N MET A 150 -3.27 7.33 -11.80
CA MET A 150 -2.97 8.21 -10.64
C MET A 150 -3.66 7.78 -9.33
N PHE A 151 -4.60 6.85 -9.41
CA PHE A 151 -5.34 6.30 -8.27
C PHE A 151 -5.02 4.82 -8.03
N ILE A 152 -4.00 4.32 -8.72
CA ILE A 152 -3.53 2.94 -8.64
C ILE A 152 -2.03 2.96 -8.35
N SER A 153 -1.56 2.08 -7.47
CA SER A 153 -0.14 1.78 -7.30
C SER A 153 0.08 0.27 -7.23
N PHE A 154 1.34 -0.14 -7.35
CA PHE A 154 1.75 -1.53 -7.15
C PHE A 154 2.20 -1.76 -5.72
N CYS A 155 2.00 -2.98 -5.24
CA CYS A 155 2.59 -3.50 -4.00
C CYS A 155 2.87 -5.00 -4.13
N THR A 156 3.78 -5.50 -3.35
CA THR A 156 4.16 -6.92 -3.37
C THR A 156 3.61 -7.70 -2.20
N ASP A 157 3.31 -7.01 -1.10
CA ASP A 157 2.91 -7.66 0.14
C ASP A 157 3.93 -8.74 0.56
N ASP A 158 3.53 -9.98 0.74
CA ASP A 158 4.35 -11.11 1.21
C ASP A 158 5.21 -11.77 0.10
N ARG A 159 5.92 -10.99 -0.71
CA ARG A 159 6.80 -11.52 -1.74
C ARG A 159 8.11 -12.03 -1.13
N ASN A 160 8.39 -13.32 -1.26
CA ASN A 160 9.59 -13.94 -0.72
C ASN A 160 10.84 -13.64 -1.57
N LEU A 161 12.04 -13.79 -0.96
CA LEU A 161 13.30 -13.45 -1.62
C LEU A 161 13.58 -14.28 -2.87
N LEU A 162 13.13 -15.53 -2.92
CA LEU A 162 13.34 -16.40 -4.07
C LEU A 162 12.52 -15.93 -5.29
N ASP A 163 11.31 -15.44 -5.06
CA ASP A 163 10.50 -14.87 -6.13
C ASP A 163 11.06 -13.52 -6.59
N VAL A 164 11.60 -12.72 -5.67
CA VAL A 164 12.29 -11.48 -6.02
C VAL A 164 13.52 -11.76 -6.89
N GLU A 165 14.32 -12.78 -6.53
CA GLU A 165 15.51 -13.17 -7.31
C GLU A 165 15.14 -13.67 -8.71
N ARG A 166 14.11 -14.48 -8.83
CA ARG A 166 13.74 -15.14 -10.10
C ARG A 166 12.91 -14.29 -11.05
N GLN A 167 12.06 -13.43 -10.51
CA GLN A 167 11.06 -12.70 -11.28
C GLN A 167 11.25 -11.18 -11.20
N GLY A 168 11.95 -10.67 -10.19
CA GLY A 168 12.01 -9.24 -9.88
C GLY A 168 10.97 -8.81 -8.84
N HIS A 169 10.78 -7.52 -8.70
CA HIS A 169 9.92 -6.89 -7.68
C HIS A 169 8.85 -5.99 -8.37
N ILE A 170 8.92 -4.68 -8.19
CA ILE A 170 8.01 -3.74 -8.87
C ILE A 170 8.29 -3.65 -10.38
N ASP A 171 9.53 -3.84 -10.79
CA ASP A 171 9.94 -3.95 -12.19
C ASP A 171 9.21 -5.08 -12.92
N TYR A 172 9.11 -6.27 -12.32
CA TYR A 172 8.29 -7.35 -12.83
C TYR A 172 6.82 -6.94 -13.02
N MET A 173 6.25 -6.23 -12.06
CA MET A 173 4.85 -5.80 -12.15
C MET A 173 4.62 -4.81 -13.29
N ILE A 174 5.58 -3.92 -13.55
CA ILE A 174 5.55 -3.00 -14.70
C ILE A 174 5.58 -3.80 -16.00
N ALA A 175 6.60 -4.66 -16.17
CA ALA A 175 6.78 -5.48 -17.36
C ALA A 175 5.53 -6.33 -17.64
N ARG A 176 5.06 -7.05 -16.64
CA ARG A 176 3.87 -7.90 -16.74
C ARG A 176 2.60 -7.12 -17.09
N SER A 177 2.43 -5.92 -16.55
CA SER A 177 1.28 -5.07 -16.89
C SER A 177 1.32 -4.66 -18.36
N ILE A 178 2.48 -4.30 -18.89
CA ILE A 178 2.67 -3.93 -20.30
C ILE A 178 2.42 -5.13 -21.22
N GLU A 179 2.95 -6.30 -20.90
CA GLU A 179 2.68 -7.55 -21.61
C GLU A 179 1.18 -7.86 -21.72
N LEU A 180 0.43 -7.57 -20.67
CA LEU A 180 -1.01 -7.77 -20.60
C LEU A 180 -1.82 -6.62 -21.25
N GLY A 181 -1.15 -5.65 -21.86
CA GLY A 181 -1.76 -4.59 -22.66
C GLY A 181 -2.05 -3.29 -21.91
N ALA A 182 -1.48 -3.08 -20.71
CA ALA A 182 -1.53 -1.76 -20.08
C ALA A 182 -0.71 -0.74 -20.89
N ASP A 183 -1.15 0.51 -20.88
CA ASP A 183 -0.33 1.62 -21.41
C ASP A 183 0.98 1.73 -20.61
N PRO A 184 2.17 1.70 -21.26
CA PRO A 184 3.45 1.71 -20.57
C PRO A 184 3.61 2.89 -19.63
N LEU A 185 3.24 4.11 -20.04
CA LEU A 185 3.35 5.29 -19.17
C LEU A 185 2.41 5.21 -17.97
N ALA A 186 1.25 4.59 -18.12
CA ALA A 186 0.34 4.34 -17.01
C ALA A 186 0.92 3.33 -16.00
N ALA A 187 1.57 2.26 -16.48
CA ALA A 187 2.24 1.28 -15.64
C ALA A 187 3.39 1.91 -14.83
N TYR A 188 4.28 2.66 -15.49
CA TYR A 188 5.35 3.39 -14.79
C TYR A 188 4.80 4.42 -13.79
N ARG A 189 3.69 5.06 -14.10
CA ARG A 189 3.03 6.00 -13.19
C ARG A 189 2.54 5.32 -11.93
N CYS A 190 1.99 4.12 -12.02
CA CYS A 190 1.58 3.32 -10.86
C CYS A 190 2.77 2.99 -9.94
N ALA A 191 3.94 2.74 -10.49
CA ALA A 191 5.16 2.42 -9.75
C ALA A 191 5.91 3.64 -9.19
N SER A 192 5.54 4.86 -9.55
CA SER A 192 6.30 6.07 -9.22
C SER A 192 5.44 7.17 -8.61
N VAL A 193 4.99 8.12 -9.41
CA VAL A 193 4.29 9.33 -8.93
C VAL A 193 2.97 9.02 -8.24
N SER A 194 2.26 7.98 -8.64
CA SER A 194 1.00 7.60 -8.00
C SER A 194 1.22 7.16 -6.55
N ALA A 195 2.16 6.23 -6.33
CA ALA A 195 2.55 5.80 -4.99
C ALA A 195 3.08 6.98 -4.15
N ALA A 196 3.97 7.80 -4.72
CA ALA A 196 4.52 8.96 -4.03
C ALA A 196 3.42 9.94 -3.57
N ARG A 197 2.42 10.22 -4.42
CA ARG A 197 1.29 11.09 -4.06
C ARG A 197 0.40 10.47 -2.99
N HIS A 198 0.07 9.19 -3.13
CA HIS A 198 -0.79 8.50 -2.17
C HIS A 198 -0.20 8.52 -0.77
N PHE A 199 1.08 8.18 -0.64
CA PHE A 199 1.79 8.16 0.64
C PHE A 199 2.35 9.53 1.07
N SER A 200 1.99 10.60 0.37
CA SER A 200 2.44 11.97 0.67
C SER A 200 3.98 12.12 0.72
N LEU A 201 4.68 11.36 -0.11
CA LEU A 201 6.13 11.43 -0.27
C LEU A 201 6.48 12.62 -1.17
N GLY A 202 6.55 13.80 -0.60
CA GLY A 202 6.82 15.03 -1.35
C GLY A 202 8.14 14.96 -2.12
N MET A 203 8.17 15.60 -3.29
CA MET A 203 9.35 15.74 -4.14
C MET A 203 9.96 14.40 -4.62
N ARG A 204 9.10 13.39 -4.89
CA ARG A 204 9.48 12.08 -5.45
C ARG A 204 8.55 11.65 -6.58
N GLY A 205 9.01 10.68 -7.38
CA GLY A 205 8.24 10.04 -8.44
C GLY A 205 8.15 10.83 -9.75
N LEU A 206 8.84 11.96 -9.88
CA LEU A 206 8.90 12.78 -11.09
C LEU A 206 10.34 13.22 -11.39
N LEU A 207 10.67 13.33 -12.66
CA LEU A 207 11.89 14.01 -13.14
C LEU A 207 11.57 15.51 -13.27
N ALA A 208 11.80 16.26 -12.20
CA ALA A 208 11.51 17.69 -12.15
C ALA A 208 12.51 18.42 -11.25
N PRO A 209 12.77 19.72 -11.48
CA PRO A 209 13.64 20.51 -10.62
C PRO A 209 13.21 20.46 -9.15
N GLY A 210 14.16 20.21 -8.25
CA GLY A 210 13.91 20.10 -6.81
C GLY A 210 13.43 18.72 -6.34
N TYR A 211 13.10 17.81 -7.25
CA TYR A 211 12.74 16.43 -6.91
C TYR A 211 13.98 15.58 -6.61
N LYS A 212 13.82 14.57 -5.74
CA LYS A 212 14.87 13.60 -5.46
C LYS A 212 15.21 12.82 -6.73
N ALA A 213 16.49 12.75 -7.06
CA ALA A 213 16.98 12.12 -8.28
C ALA A 213 17.14 10.59 -8.10
N ASP A 214 16.06 9.91 -7.78
CA ASP A 214 15.97 8.45 -7.84
C ASP A 214 15.61 8.07 -9.29
N ILE A 215 16.62 7.81 -10.13
CA ILE A 215 16.48 7.70 -11.58
C ILE A 215 16.77 6.28 -12.02
N VAL A 216 15.88 5.71 -12.82
CA VAL A 216 16.05 4.43 -13.50
C VAL A 216 16.28 4.70 -14.98
N LEU A 217 17.34 4.12 -15.56
CA LEU A 217 17.62 4.14 -16.99
C LEU A 217 17.06 2.85 -17.62
N LEU A 218 16.30 2.99 -18.68
CA LEU A 218 15.69 1.88 -19.40
C LEU A 218 16.25 1.81 -20.82
N SER A 219 16.51 0.62 -21.31
CA SER A 219 16.88 0.41 -22.71
C SER A 219 15.66 0.51 -23.64
N ASP A 220 14.50 0.12 -23.15
CA ASP A 220 13.22 0.15 -23.88
C ASP A 220 12.09 0.46 -22.90
N LEU A 221 11.17 1.33 -23.31
CA LEU A 221 10.01 1.71 -22.48
C LEU A 221 8.95 0.59 -22.42
N GLU A 222 8.86 -0.21 -23.47
CA GLU A 222 7.86 -1.29 -23.57
C GLU A 222 8.36 -2.62 -23.00
N LYS A 223 9.67 -2.74 -22.79
CA LYS A 223 10.33 -3.91 -22.23
C LYS A 223 11.00 -3.55 -20.92
N CYS A 224 10.24 -3.51 -19.83
CA CYS A 224 10.81 -3.45 -18.50
C CYS A 224 11.20 -4.86 -18.06
N GLY A 225 12.40 -5.28 -18.36
CA GLY A 225 12.90 -6.60 -17.97
C GLY A 225 14.33 -6.78 -18.43
N ASN A 226 15.10 -7.55 -17.67
CA ASN A 226 16.48 -7.89 -17.97
C ASN A 226 16.59 -8.52 -19.36
N ASP A 227 17.01 -7.73 -20.35
CA ASP A 227 17.72 -8.32 -21.48
C ASP A 227 19.04 -8.84 -20.89
N GLU A 228 19.28 -10.15 -20.96
CA GLU A 228 20.54 -10.82 -20.64
C GLU A 228 21.72 -10.19 -21.39
#